data_94e180badb42c60732f6cf4cb013fb0c
#
_entry.id   94e180badb42c60732f6cf4cb013fb0c
#
_cell.length_a   1.000
_cell.length_b   1.000
_cell.length_c   1.000
_cell.angle_alpha   90.00
_cell.angle_beta   90.00
_cell.angle_gamma   90.00
#
_symmetry.space_group_name_H-M   'P 1'
#
loop_
_entity.id
_entity.type
_entity.pdbx_description
1 polymer ?
#
loop_
_entity_poly.entity_id
_entity_poly.type
_entity_poly.pdbx_seq_one_letter_code
_entity_poly.pdbx_strand_id
1 'polypeptide(L)'
;MKHIQKTLLVLTLLSGILFSAHAQEEFFKAPDFAQIKRDVTSSSSSYYYPTLLEKYMTSDAMMTPQEGRHLYFGYVYQPGYVPTDTSSHNTLLAEALSRKSFTPQDYTNILQSADALLLEDPFNLRALNAKLLVYAQQNNTEAYKKVARQRRIVQDAIVGTGDGMSEKTPFYVIKVAHEYDILPFLGYTFGGEDKILKGNKVNYLSLGENRFGVERVYFNISPVVDHVSSHGGGKM
;
A
#
# COMPACT_ATOMS: atom_id res chain seq x y z
N MET A 1 16.97 -52.16 17.33
CA MET A 1 17.30 -50.76 17.72
C MET A 1 17.57 -49.82 16.53
N LYS A 2 18.32 -50.19 15.47
CA LYS A 2 18.63 -49.32 14.31
C LYS A 2 17.41 -48.88 13.47
N HIS A 3 16.35 -49.70 13.40
CA HIS A 3 15.13 -49.38 12.64
C HIS A 3 14.22 -48.36 13.36
N ILE A 4 14.16 -48.42 14.69
CA ILE A 4 13.35 -47.49 15.51
C ILE A 4 13.95 -46.06 15.45
N GLN A 5 15.28 -45.93 15.45
CA GLN A 5 15.94 -44.62 15.32
C GLN A 5 15.71 -43.95 13.96
N LYS A 6 15.65 -44.74 12.86
CA LYS A 6 15.37 -44.19 11.52
C LYS A 6 13.91 -43.73 11.40
N THR A 7 12.97 -44.46 11.98
CA THR A 7 11.54 -44.08 11.96
C THR A 7 11.29 -42.82 12.81
N LEU A 8 11.98 -42.69 13.95
CA LEU A 8 11.87 -41.47 14.79
C LEU A 8 12.44 -40.23 14.10
N LEU A 9 13.55 -40.37 13.34
CA LEU A 9 14.16 -39.27 12.59
C LEU A 9 13.29 -38.79 11.44
N VAL A 10 12.58 -39.68 10.75
CA VAL A 10 11.65 -39.34 9.68
C VAL A 10 10.41 -38.63 10.22
N LEU A 11 9.88 -39.04 11.37
CA LEU A 11 8.73 -38.38 12.00
C LEU A 11 9.06 -36.97 12.46
N THR A 12 10.26 -36.73 13.00
CA THR A 12 10.69 -35.37 13.42
C THR A 12 10.93 -34.44 12.23
N LEU A 13 11.40 -34.97 11.09
CA LEU A 13 11.54 -34.17 9.86
C LEU A 13 10.17 -33.80 9.25
N LEU A 14 9.19 -34.71 9.27
CA LEU A 14 7.84 -34.42 8.77
C LEU A 14 7.11 -33.41 9.65
N SER A 15 7.27 -33.48 10.98
CA SER A 15 6.66 -32.47 11.87
C SER A 15 7.26 -31.10 11.73
N GLY A 16 8.56 -30.97 11.43
CA GLY A 16 9.23 -29.70 11.15
C GLY A 16 8.72 -28.99 9.88
N ILE A 17 8.38 -29.76 8.85
CA ILE A 17 7.85 -29.22 7.58
C ILE A 17 6.41 -28.69 7.76
N LEU A 18 5.59 -29.35 8.57
CA LEU A 18 4.22 -28.94 8.85
C LEU A 18 4.18 -27.64 9.69
N PHE A 19 5.11 -27.45 10.64
CA PHE A 19 5.20 -26.20 11.40
C PHE A 19 5.66 -25.02 10.54
N SER A 20 6.53 -25.23 9.57
CA SER A 20 6.96 -24.16 8.65
C SER A 20 5.85 -23.69 7.72
N ALA A 21 4.96 -24.58 7.26
CA ALA A 21 3.83 -24.21 6.40
C ALA A 21 2.78 -23.37 7.15
N HIS A 22 2.52 -23.67 8.43
CA HIS A 22 1.58 -22.87 9.23
C HIS A 22 2.14 -21.51 9.65
N ALA A 23 3.45 -21.39 9.85
CA ALA A 23 4.09 -20.12 10.18
C ALA A 23 4.09 -19.13 9.00
N GLN A 24 3.99 -19.62 7.77
CA GLN A 24 3.94 -18.77 6.57
C GLN A 24 2.54 -18.22 6.30
N GLU A 25 1.47 -18.91 6.70
CA GLU A 25 0.08 -18.44 6.57
C GLU A 25 -0.27 -17.30 7.57
N GLU A 26 0.45 -17.14 8.66
CA GLU A 26 0.22 -16.07 9.65
C GLU A 26 0.84 -14.71 9.26
N PHE A 27 1.75 -14.68 8.28
CA PHE A 27 2.48 -13.47 7.90
C PHE A 27 1.67 -12.52 7.01
N PHE A 28 0.77 -13.03 6.18
CA PHE A 28 -0.05 -12.24 5.27
C PHE A 28 -1.54 -12.43 5.58
N LYS A 29 -2.25 -11.34 5.76
CA LYS A 29 -3.68 -11.43 6.06
C LYS A 29 -4.46 -10.50 5.13
N ALA A 30 -5.35 -11.08 4.31
CA ALA A 30 -6.29 -10.29 3.52
C ALA A 30 -7.13 -9.37 4.42
N PRO A 31 -7.53 -8.16 3.98
CA PRO A 31 -8.36 -7.26 4.78
C PRO A 31 -9.75 -7.86 5.05
N ASP A 32 -10.17 -7.90 6.32
CA ASP A 32 -11.57 -8.12 6.67
C ASP A 32 -12.30 -6.76 6.58
N PHE A 33 -12.81 -6.45 5.40
CA PHE A 33 -13.48 -5.18 5.14
C PHE A 33 -14.73 -5.00 6.00
N ALA A 34 -15.44 -6.06 6.37
CA ALA A 34 -16.61 -5.98 7.23
C ALA A 34 -16.23 -5.58 8.64
N GLN A 35 -15.16 -6.18 9.21
CA GLN A 35 -14.63 -5.80 10.51
C GLN A 35 -14.06 -4.39 10.48
N ILE A 36 -13.22 -4.06 9.48
CA ILE A 36 -12.64 -2.72 9.33
C ILE A 36 -13.73 -1.66 9.29
N LYS A 37 -14.80 -1.87 8.50
CA LYS A 37 -15.93 -0.93 8.42
C LYS A 37 -16.54 -0.67 9.79
N ARG A 38 -16.86 -1.72 10.57
CA ARG A 38 -17.43 -1.57 11.92
C ARG A 38 -16.50 -0.77 12.82
N ASP A 39 -15.22 -1.10 12.80
CA ASP A 39 -14.24 -0.50 13.69
C ASP A 39 -14.00 0.99 13.37
N VAL A 40 -13.83 1.34 12.09
CA VAL A 40 -13.50 2.73 11.69
C VAL A 40 -14.69 3.69 11.77
N THR A 41 -15.91 3.17 11.77
CA THR A 41 -17.14 4.01 11.85
C THR A 41 -17.66 4.17 13.28
N SER A 42 -17.22 3.38 14.23
CA SER A 42 -17.66 3.45 15.63
C SER A 42 -16.78 4.39 16.44
N SER A 43 -17.35 5.45 16.99
CA SER A 43 -16.62 6.40 17.85
C SER A 43 -16.08 5.80 19.15
N SER A 44 -16.61 4.66 19.57
CA SER A 44 -16.12 3.92 20.76
C SER A 44 -14.99 2.94 20.44
N SER A 45 -14.66 2.75 19.15
CA SER A 45 -13.59 1.87 18.72
C SER A 45 -12.22 2.53 18.90
N SER A 46 -11.22 1.75 19.33
CA SER A 46 -9.81 2.16 19.30
C SER A 46 -9.27 2.40 17.88
N TYR A 47 -10.02 1.94 16.87
CA TYR A 47 -9.70 2.13 15.44
C TYR A 47 -10.62 3.16 14.76
N TYR A 48 -11.26 4.05 15.52
CA TYR A 48 -12.11 5.11 14.98
C TYR A 48 -11.32 5.98 13.97
N TYR A 49 -11.85 6.11 12.75
CA TYR A 49 -11.10 6.68 11.64
C TYR A 49 -10.55 8.09 11.88
N PRO A 50 -11.33 9.06 12.41
CA PRO A 50 -10.82 10.41 12.70
C PRO A 50 -9.63 10.41 13.66
N THR A 51 -9.65 9.57 14.69
CA THR A 51 -8.53 9.45 15.66
C THR A 51 -7.29 8.84 15.00
N LEU A 52 -7.47 7.81 14.16
CA LEU A 52 -6.35 7.22 13.42
C LEU A 52 -5.74 8.20 12.41
N LEU A 53 -6.59 8.97 11.70
CA LEU A 53 -6.14 9.98 10.75
C LEU A 53 -5.37 11.11 11.45
N GLU A 54 -5.86 11.61 12.58
CA GLU A 54 -5.14 12.59 13.38
C GLU A 54 -3.77 12.09 13.82
N LYS A 55 -3.70 10.86 14.35
CA LYS A 55 -2.43 10.20 14.74
C LYS A 55 -1.47 10.08 13.56
N TYR A 56 -1.96 9.74 12.38
CA TYR A 56 -1.19 9.66 11.13
C TYR A 56 -0.67 11.03 10.68
N MET A 57 -1.51 12.04 10.71
CA MET A 57 -1.18 13.40 10.25
C MET A 57 -0.17 14.10 11.17
N THR A 58 -0.30 13.94 12.48
CA THR A 58 0.68 14.47 13.45
C THR A 58 1.99 13.70 13.39
N SER A 59 1.92 12.38 13.18
CA SER A 59 3.08 11.47 13.19
C SER A 59 3.94 11.57 14.46
N ASP A 60 3.40 12.09 15.55
CA ASP A 60 4.11 12.24 16.82
C ASP A 60 4.18 10.93 17.60
N ALA A 61 3.19 10.05 17.41
CA ALA A 61 3.15 8.72 18.01
C ALA A 61 3.28 7.64 16.93
N MET A 62 3.96 6.54 17.27
CA MET A 62 4.03 5.38 16.37
C MET A 62 2.65 4.72 16.27
N MET A 63 2.24 4.39 15.04
CA MET A 63 1.07 3.57 14.80
C MET A 63 1.45 2.09 14.83
N THR A 64 0.63 1.27 15.44
CA THR A 64 0.76 -0.18 15.33
C THR A 64 0.41 -0.64 13.92
N PRO A 65 0.87 -1.84 13.47
CA PRO A 65 0.49 -2.39 12.18
C PRO A 65 -1.04 -2.48 11.99
N GLN A 66 -1.77 -2.81 13.05
CA GLN A 66 -3.24 -2.89 13.00
C GLN A 66 -3.89 -1.51 12.85
N GLU A 67 -3.41 -0.48 13.54
CA GLU A 67 -3.89 0.89 13.35
C GLU A 67 -3.63 1.38 11.93
N GLY A 68 -2.43 1.16 11.38
CA GLY A 68 -2.10 1.51 9.99
C GLY A 68 -2.98 0.80 8.98
N ARG A 69 -3.27 -0.48 9.22
CA ARG A 69 -4.16 -1.29 8.40
C ARG A 69 -5.60 -0.77 8.43
N HIS A 70 -6.16 -0.48 9.62
CA HIS A 70 -7.50 0.09 9.76
C HIS A 70 -7.58 1.48 9.14
N LEU A 71 -6.54 2.30 9.31
CA LEU A 71 -6.47 3.62 8.69
C LEU A 71 -6.51 3.52 7.17
N TYR A 72 -5.60 2.75 6.57
CA TYR A 72 -5.47 2.65 5.12
C TYR A 72 -6.72 2.05 4.47
N PHE A 73 -7.14 0.85 4.90
CA PHE A 73 -8.32 0.19 4.34
C PHE A 73 -9.64 0.81 4.79
N GLY A 74 -9.65 1.48 5.95
CA GLY A 74 -10.81 2.22 6.44
C GLY A 74 -11.13 3.47 5.65
N TYR A 75 -10.19 3.99 4.87
CA TYR A 75 -10.39 5.16 4.01
C TYR A 75 -11.49 4.94 2.96
N VAL A 76 -11.67 3.72 2.47
CA VAL A 76 -12.74 3.41 1.49
C VAL A 76 -14.17 3.67 2.02
N TYR A 77 -14.33 3.83 3.33
CA TYR A 77 -15.60 4.15 3.98
C TYR A 77 -15.74 5.62 4.34
N GLN A 78 -14.78 6.47 3.95
CA GLN A 78 -14.83 7.90 4.25
C GLN A 78 -15.45 8.68 3.08
N PRO A 79 -16.18 9.79 3.36
CA PRO A 79 -16.82 10.58 2.31
C PRO A 79 -15.86 11.14 1.26
N GLY A 80 -14.58 11.36 1.63
CA GLY A 80 -13.54 11.87 0.73
C GLY A 80 -12.84 10.79 -0.11
N TYR A 81 -13.23 9.51 0.00
CA TYR A 81 -12.57 8.47 -0.76
C TYR A 81 -12.94 8.54 -2.25
N VAL A 82 -11.92 8.68 -3.09
CA VAL A 82 -12.01 8.63 -4.56
C VAL A 82 -11.00 7.59 -5.07
N PRO A 83 -11.45 6.50 -5.71
CA PRO A 83 -10.57 5.40 -6.14
C PRO A 83 -9.68 5.74 -7.34
N THR A 84 -10.03 6.79 -8.09
CA THR A 84 -9.33 7.23 -9.30
C THR A 84 -8.55 8.51 -9.04
N ASP A 85 -7.43 8.65 -9.72
CA ASP A 85 -6.50 9.77 -9.54
C ASP A 85 -6.78 10.86 -10.59
N THR A 86 -7.73 11.76 -10.28
CA THR A 86 -8.24 12.78 -11.21
C THR A 86 -7.72 14.19 -10.93
N SER A 87 -6.88 14.38 -9.90
CA SER A 87 -6.37 15.71 -9.52
C SER A 87 -5.42 16.27 -10.57
N SER A 88 -5.62 17.54 -10.95
CA SER A 88 -4.68 18.29 -11.81
C SER A 88 -3.30 18.44 -11.17
N HIS A 89 -3.20 18.38 -9.85
CA HIS A 89 -1.92 18.44 -9.13
C HIS A 89 -1.00 17.25 -9.43
N ASN A 90 -1.53 16.12 -9.90
CA ASN A 90 -0.71 15.01 -10.38
C ASN A 90 0.12 15.38 -11.61
N THR A 91 -0.48 16.07 -12.58
CA THR A 91 0.24 16.56 -13.77
C THR A 91 1.30 17.58 -13.38
N LEU A 92 0.94 18.55 -12.55
CA LEU A 92 1.89 19.58 -12.07
C LEU A 92 3.06 18.95 -11.31
N LEU A 93 2.80 17.97 -10.45
CA LEU A 93 3.84 17.26 -9.73
C LEU A 93 4.75 16.44 -10.67
N ALA A 94 4.15 15.73 -11.64
CA ALA A 94 4.91 14.95 -12.62
C ALA A 94 5.80 15.86 -13.50
N GLU A 95 5.28 16.98 -13.97
CA GLU A 95 6.06 17.98 -14.71
C GLU A 95 7.22 18.55 -13.88
N ALA A 96 6.96 18.90 -12.63
CA ALA A 96 8.01 19.41 -11.74
C ALA A 96 9.11 18.36 -11.50
N LEU A 97 8.73 17.08 -11.32
CA LEU A 97 9.68 15.98 -11.07
C LEU A 97 10.43 15.52 -12.34
N SER A 98 9.96 15.84 -13.54
CA SER A 98 10.62 15.45 -14.80
C SER A 98 11.89 16.24 -15.12
N ARG A 99 12.17 17.30 -14.39
CA ARG A 99 13.33 18.17 -14.61
C ARG A 99 14.64 17.46 -14.27
N LYS A 100 15.67 17.68 -15.07
CA LYS A 100 17.01 17.09 -14.84
C LYS A 100 17.74 17.67 -13.63
N SER A 101 17.42 18.88 -13.23
CA SER A 101 17.98 19.58 -12.06
C SER A 101 16.90 20.46 -11.43
N PHE A 102 16.98 20.64 -10.13
CA PHE A 102 16.00 21.41 -9.37
C PHE A 102 16.59 22.73 -8.86
N THR A 103 15.87 23.80 -9.08
CA THR A 103 16.12 25.11 -8.44
C THR A 103 15.37 25.18 -7.09
N PRO A 104 15.67 26.16 -6.21
CA PRO A 104 14.89 26.38 -5.01
C PRO A 104 13.38 26.59 -5.27
N GLN A 105 13.03 27.24 -6.41
CA GLN A 105 11.64 27.43 -6.81
C GLN A 105 10.98 26.10 -7.19
N ASP A 106 11.70 25.18 -7.83
CA ASP A 106 11.18 23.84 -8.16
C ASP A 106 10.83 23.05 -6.90
N TYR A 107 11.67 23.10 -5.86
CA TYR A 107 11.36 22.47 -4.58
C TYR A 107 10.08 23.05 -3.95
N THR A 108 9.87 24.36 -4.04
CA THR A 108 8.65 25.01 -3.56
C THR A 108 7.42 24.49 -4.33
N ASN A 109 7.50 24.43 -5.64
CA ASN A 109 6.40 23.97 -6.50
C ASN A 109 6.08 22.48 -6.26
N ILE A 110 7.12 21.64 -6.09
CA ILE A 110 6.95 20.21 -5.74
C ILE A 110 6.22 20.06 -4.42
N LEU A 111 6.62 20.81 -3.37
CA LEU A 111 5.97 20.75 -2.06
C LEU A 111 4.52 21.21 -2.13
N GLN A 112 4.23 22.33 -2.83
CA GLN A 112 2.87 22.85 -2.99
C GLN A 112 1.96 21.85 -3.69
N SER A 113 2.41 21.24 -4.80
CA SER A 113 1.63 20.23 -5.51
C SER A 113 1.43 18.97 -4.69
N ALA A 114 2.48 18.51 -3.97
CA ALA A 114 2.39 17.35 -3.12
C ALA A 114 1.47 17.58 -1.90
N ASP A 115 1.50 18.77 -1.30
CA ASP A 115 0.61 19.12 -0.19
C ASP A 115 -0.85 19.18 -0.64
N ALA A 116 -1.13 19.76 -1.82
CA ALA A 116 -2.46 19.79 -2.40
C ALA A 116 -3.00 18.36 -2.65
N LEU A 117 -2.15 17.47 -3.21
CA LEU A 117 -2.52 16.06 -3.40
C LEU A 117 -2.81 15.35 -2.08
N LEU A 118 -2.02 15.61 -1.03
CA LEU A 118 -2.22 14.98 0.28
C LEU A 118 -3.45 15.51 1.04
N LEU A 119 -3.95 16.69 0.70
CA LEU A 119 -5.24 17.17 1.18
C LEU A 119 -6.42 16.42 0.53
N GLU A 120 -6.30 16.03 -0.74
CA GLU A 120 -7.30 15.27 -1.47
C GLU A 120 -7.21 13.77 -1.15
N ASP A 121 -5.99 13.26 -1.00
CA ASP A 121 -5.68 11.85 -0.73
C ASP A 121 -4.50 11.73 0.25
N PRO A 122 -4.75 11.52 1.54
CA PRO A 122 -3.70 11.46 2.55
C PRO A 122 -2.70 10.31 2.36
N PHE A 123 -3.04 9.33 1.50
CA PHE A 123 -2.22 8.14 1.25
C PHE A 123 -1.53 8.15 -0.12
N ASN A 124 -1.51 9.29 -0.80
CA ASN A 124 -0.86 9.43 -2.09
C ASN A 124 0.65 9.19 -2.00
N LEU A 125 1.09 7.98 -2.37
CA LEU A 125 2.49 7.57 -2.25
C LEU A 125 3.43 8.41 -3.12
N ARG A 126 2.96 8.88 -4.27
CA ARG A 126 3.75 9.75 -5.17
C ARG A 126 4.03 11.11 -4.52
N ALA A 127 3.01 11.71 -3.92
CA ALA A 127 3.16 12.96 -3.19
C ALA A 127 4.09 12.81 -1.97
N LEU A 128 3.94 11.72 -1.20
CA LEU A 128 4.84 11.42 -0.08
C LEU A 128 6.29 11.25 -0.55
N ASN A 129 6.52 10.53 -1.66
CA ASN A 129 7.85 10.35 -2.23
C ASN A 129 8.47 11.67 -2.72
N ALA A 130 7.66 12.55 -3.34
CA ALA A 130 8.10 13.87 -3.77
C ALA A 130 8.55 14.74 -2.59
N LYS A 131 7.78 14.76 -1.50
CA LYS A 131 8.18 15.47 -0.26
C LYS A 131 9.47 14.93 0.32
N LEU A 132 9.66 13.61 0.35
CA LEU A 132 10.90 12.99 0.82
C LEU A 132 12.11 13.41 -0.02
N LEU A 133 11.95 13.47 -1.35
CA LEU A 133 12.99 13.96 -2.24
C LEU A 133 13.42 15.39 -1.85
N VAL A 134 12.46 16.29 -1.71
CA VAL A 134 12.74 17.71 -1.41
C VAL A 134 13.38 17.85 -0.03
N TYR A 135 12.81 17.20 1.01
CA TYR A 135 13.34 17.33 2.37
C TYR A 135 14.74 16.72 2.52
N ALA A 136 15.06 15.66 1.76
CA ALA A 136 16.41 15.12 1.70
C ALA A 136 17.39 16.14 1.09
N GLN A 137 17.03 16.79 -0.01
CA GLN A 137 17.86 17.81 -0.66
C GLN A 137 18.05 19.07 0.20
N GLN A 138 17.05 19.43 0.98
CA GLN A 138 17.07 20.56 1.89
C GLN A 138 17.73 20.24 3.25
N ASN A 139 18.17 18.99 3.49
CA ASN A 139 18.64 18.50 4.79
C ASN A 139 17.61 18.71 5.93
N ASN A 140 16.33 18.78 5.62
CA ASN A 140 15.27 18.91 6.60
C ASN A 140 14.91 17.55 7.21
N THR A 141 15.76 17.10 8.14
CA THR A 141 15.68 15.77 8.73
C THR A 141 14.36 15.52 9.47
N GLU A 142 13.79 16.50 10.16
CA GLU A 142 12.58 16.32 10.93
C GLU A 142 11.35 16.15 10.02
N ALA A 143 11.20 17.00 9.00
CA ALA A 143 10.16 16.84 8.02
C ALA A 143 10.29 15.52 7.23
N TYR A 144 11.53 15.15 6.88
CA TYR A 144 11.82 13.86 6.24
C TYR A 144 11.35 12.68 7.08
N LYS A 145 11.72 12.62 8.36
CA LYS A 145 11.33 11.52 9.27
C LYS A 145 9.81 11.42 9.40
N LYS A 146 9.11 12.55 9.52
CA LYS A 146 7.65 12.58 9.60
C LYS A 146 7.02 11.95 8.37
N VAL A 147 7.37 12.42 7.17
CA VAL A 147 6.84 11.91 5.92
C VAL A 147 7.25 10.45 5.65
N ALA A 148 8.47 10.06 6.04
CA ALA A 148 8.93 8.68 5.93
C ALA A 148 8.09 7.71 6.78
N ARG A 149 7.69 8.13 8.01
CA ARG A 149 6.75 7.35 8.83
C ARG A 149 5.38 7.22 8.16
N GLN A 150 4.83 8.32 7.64
CA GLN A 150 3.55 8.31 6.92
C GLN A 150 3.58 7.35 5.72
N ARG A 151 4.61 7.47 4.87
CA ARG A 151 4.79 6.57 3.73
C ARG A 151 4.90 5.12 4.17
N ARG A 152 5.67 4.83 5.22
CA ARG A 152 5.89 3.47 5.73
C ARG A 152 4.59 2.82 6.20
N ILE A 153 3.71 3.57 6.88
CA ILE A 153 2.40 3.08 7.32
C ILE A 153 1.57 2.60 6.12
N VAL A 154 1.52 3.37 5.03
CA VAL A 154 0.80 2.99 3.81
C VAL A 154 1.42 1.75 3.16
N GLN A 155 2.74 1.72 3.02
CA GLN A 155 3.47 0.59 2.44
C GLN A 155 3.26 -0.69 3.24
N ASP A 156 3.39 -0.64 4.57
CA ASP A 156 3.20 -1.81 5.45
C ASP A 156 1.75 -2.31 5.43
N ALA A 157 0.76 -1.41 5.33
CA ALA A 157 -0.63 -1.81 5.18
C ALA A 157 -0.86 -2.62 3.88
N ILE A 158 -0.22 -2.23 2.77
CA ILE A 158 -0.32 -2.94 1.49
C ILE A 158 0.42 -4.28 1.55
N VAL A 159 1.72 -4.27 1.90
CA VAL A 159 2.54 -5.49 1.83
C VAL A 159 2.18 -6.53 2.90
N GLY A 160 1.54 -6.12 3.97
CA GLY A 160 1.01 -7.03 4.99
C GLY A 160 -0.20 -7.87 4.53
N THR A 161 -0.67 -7.71 3.30
CA THR A 161 -1.86 -8.42 2.79
C THR A 161 -1.54 -9.67 1.98
N GLY A 162 -0.34 -9.77 1.44
CA GLY A 162 0.08 -10.87 0.58
C GLY A 162 1.57 -10.79 0.26
N ASP A 163 2.04 -11.67 -0.59
CA ASP A 163 3.38 -11.63 -1.19
C ASP A 163 3.36 -11.11 -2.64
N GLY A 164 2.16 -10.95 -3.22
CA GLY A 164 1.97 -10.50 -4.58
C GLY A 164 2.40 -11.51 -5.66
N MET A 165 2.77 -12.75 -5.28
CA MET A 165 3.33 -13.73 -6.22
C MET A 165 2.25 -14.52 -6.98
N SER A 166 0.99 -14.45 -6.55
CA SER A 166 -0.12 -15.17 -7.17
C SER A 166 -1.46 -14.47 -6.95
N GLU A 167 -2.48 -14.89 -7.72
CA GLU A 167 -3.87 -14.47 -7.52
C GLU A 167 -4.43 -14.84 -6.14
N LYS A 168 -3.81 -15.79 -5.43
CA LYS A 168 -4.25 -16.24 -4.10
C LYS A 168 -3.68 -15.39 -2.97
N THR A 169 -2.53 -14.77 -3.20
CA THR A 169 -1.82 -13.96 -2.21
C THR A 169 -1.48 -12.56 -2.75
N PRO A 170 -2.46 -11.86 -3.38
CA PRO A 170 -2.23 -10.56 -3.99
C PRO A 170 -2.03 -9.48 -2.92
N PHE A 171 -1.36 -8.40 -3.27
CA PHE A 171 -1.42 -7.18 -2.47
C PHE A 171 -2.77 -6.48 -2.65
N TYR A 172 -3.40 -6.10 -1.53
CA TYR A 172 -4.64 -5.32 -1.59
C TYR A 172 -4.32 -3.84 -1.66
N VAL A 173 -4.95 -3.15 -2.61
CA VAL A 173 -4.83 -1.69 -2.76
C VAL A 173 -6.21 -1.03 -2.81
N ILE A 174 -6.29 0.20 -2.32
CA ILE A 174 -7.51 1.01 -2.35
C ILE A 174 -7.55 1.99 -3.53
N LYS A 175 -6.47 2.08 -4.30
CA LYS A 175 -6.35 2.90 -5.52
C LYS A 175 -5.51 2.18 -6.54
N VAL A 176 -5.86 2.29 -7.82
CA VAL A 176 -5.07 1.72 -8.92
C VAL A 176 -3.66 2.32 -8.97
N ALA A 177 -3.50 3.62 -8.70
CA ALA A 177 -2.19 4.27 -8.66
C ALA A 177 -1.21 3.60 -7.68
N HIS A 178 -1.71 3.04 -6.57
CA HIS A 178 -0.87 2.37 -5.58
C HIS A 178 -0.22 1.08 -6.10
N GLU A 179 -0.78 0.43 -7.13
CA GLU A 179 -0.16 -0.73 -7.79
C GLU A 179 1.21 -0.37 -8.37
N TYR A 180 1.30 0.80 -9.01
CA TYR A 180 2.52 1.30 -9.61
C TYR A 180 3.46 1.95 -8.58
N ASP A 181 2.88 2.72 -7.67
CA ASP A 181 3.64 3.52 -6.71
C ASP A 181 4.33 2.66 -5.63
N ILE A 182 3.88 1.39 -5.42
CA ILE A 182 4.50 0.44 -4.50
C ILE A 182 5.69 -0.32 -5.12
N LEU A 183 5.76 -0.43 -6.46
CA LEU A 183 6.80 -1.23 -7.14
C LEU A 183 8.23 -0.86 -6.73
N PRO A 184 8.62 0.43 -6.67
CA PRO A 184 9.97 0.80 -6.25
C PRO A 184 10.31 0.36 -4.82
N PHE A 185 9.32 0.35 -3.92
CA PHE A 185 9.52 -0.14 -2.55
C PHE A 185 9.77 -1.65 -2.52
N LEU A 186 9.14 -2.41 -3.43
CA LEU A 186 9.35 -3.84 -3.60
C LEU A 186 10.66 -4.17 -4.36
N GLY A 187 11.35 -3.15 -4.89
CA GLY A 187 12.55 -3.31 -5.70
C GLY A 187 12.27 -3.67 -7.15
N TYR A 188 11.08 -3.32 -7.65
CA TYR A 188 10.63 -3.60 -9.00
C TYR A 188 10.41 -2.34 -9.83
N THR A 189 10.39 -2.51 -11.15
CA THR A 189 9.96 -1.52 -12.14
C THR A 189 8.83 -2.12 -12.98
N PHE A 190 7.97 -1.27 -13.51
CA PHE A 190 6.88 -1.69 -14.40
C PHE A 190 7.44 -2.21 -15.73
N GLY A 191 6.97 -3.37 -16.18
CA GLY A 191 7.43 -4.07 -17.39
C GLY A 191 6.61 -3.77 -18.65
N GLY A 192 5.53 -2.95 -18.53
CA GLY A 192 4.74 -2.49 -19.66
C GLY A 192 3.40 -3.20 -19.88
N GLU A 193 3.10 -4.29 -19.20
CA GLU A 193 1.79 -4.97 -19.26
C GLU A 193 1.03 -4.79 -17.94
N ASP A 194 -0.21 -4.31 -18.03
CA ASP A 194 -1.20 -4.19 -16.98
C ASP A 194 -2.44 -4.97 -17.41
N LYS A 195 -2.87 -5.95 -16.63
CA LYS A 195 -3.97 -6.84 -17.02
C LYS A 195 -4.88 -7.21 -15.88
N ILE A 196 -6.15 -6.84 -16.03
CA ILE A 196 -7.22 -7.27 -15.13
C ILE A 196 -7.61 -8.71 -15.46
N LEU A 197 -7.65 -9.56 -14.44
CA LEU A 197 -7.97 -10.98 -14.57
C LEU A 197 -9.48 -11.23 -14.54
N LYS A 198 -9.88 -12.46 -14.89
CA LYS A 198 -11.28 -12.90 -14.89
C LYS A 198 -11.90 -12.67 -13.49
N GLY A 199 -13.05 -11.98 -13.47
CA GLY A 199 -13.72 -11.59 -12.21
C GLY A 199 -13.46 -10.13 -11.81
N ASN A 200 -12.61 -9.40 -12.53
CA ASN A 200 -12.38 -7.94 -12.44
C ASN A 200 -11.92 -7.42 -11.06
N LYS A 201 -11.47 -8.29 -10.15
CA LYS A 201 -11.03 -7.90 -8.80
C LYS A 201 -9.55 -8.13 -8.54
N VAL A 202 -8.88 -8.86 -9.42
CA VAL A 202 -7.44 -9.08 -9.36
C VAL A 202 -6.81 -8.56 -10.64
N ASN A 203 -5.76 -7.81 -10.48
CA ASN A 203 -4.92 -7.28 -11.55
C ASN A 203 -3.51 -7.83 -11.41
N TYR A 204 -2.72 -7.89 -12.49
CA TYR A 204 -1.28 -8.02 -12.39
C TYR A 204 -0.56 -6.96 -13.22
N LEU A 205 0.60 -6.56 -12.72
CA LEU A 205 1.56 -5.78 -13.48
C LEU A 205 2.73 -6.70 -13.86
N SER A 206 3.12 -6.70 -15.15
CA SER A 206 4.40 -7.27 -15.54
C SER A 206 5.55 -6.42 -14.99
N LEU A 207 6.65 -7.06 -14.69
CA LEU A 207 7.82 -6.41 -14.10
C LEU A 207 8.96 -6.36 -15.13
N GLY A 208 9.73 -5.27 -15.09
CA GLY A 208 11.00 -5.20 -15.77
C GLY A 208 12.00 -6.21 -15.20
N GLU A 209 13.09 -6.43 -15.93
CA GLU A 209 14.17 -7.30 -15.47
C GLU A 209 14.59 -6.93 -14.04
N ASN A 210 14.67 -7.92 -13.17
CA ASN A 210 14.99 -7.74 -11.77
C ASN A 210 15.80 -8.92 -11.23
N ARG A 211 16.59 -8.67 -10.17
CA ARG A 211 17.49 -9.67 -9.56
C ARG A 211 16.80 -10.89 -8.96
N PHE A 212 15.48 -10.83 -8.77
CA PHE A 212 14.70 -11.91 -8.16
C PHE A 212 14.07 -12.85 -9.19
N GLY A 213 14.14 -12.51 -10.50
CA GLY A 213 13.53 -13.27 -11.56
C GLY A 213 11.99 -13.30 -11.51
N VAL A 214 11.38 -12.33 -10.83
CA VAL A 214 9.93 -12.21 -10.74
C VAL A 214 9.40 -11.50 -11.98
N GLU A 215 8.48 -12.14 -12.69
CA GLU A 215 7.93 -11.60 -13.94
C GLU A 215 6.69 -10.72 -13.73
N ARG A 216 5.92 -10.98 -12.65
CA ARG A 216 4.64 -10.35 -12.38
C ARG A 216 4.41 -10.14 -10.90
N VAL A 217 3.62 -9.13 -10.58
CA VAL A 217 3.08 -8.92 -9.23
C VAL A 217 1.56 -8.74 -9.31
N TYR A 218 0.83 -9.36 -8.39
CA TYR A 218 -0.61 -9.41 -8.38
C TYR A 218 -1.19 -8.48 -7.32
N PHE A 219 -2.27 -7.78 -7.70
CA PHE A 219 -2.98 -6.85 -6.83
C PHE A 219 -4.46 -7.19 -6.76
N ASN A 220 -5.05 -7.06 -5.58
CA ASN A 220 -6.49 -7.11 -5.41
C ASN A 220 -7.03 -5.68 -5.36
N ILE A 221 -7.84 -5.35 -6.37
CA ILE A 221 -8.47 -4.04 -6.58
C ILE A 221 -9.96 -4.04 -6.20
N SER A 222 -10.42 -5.05 -5.45
CA SER A 222 -11.84 -5.13 -5.06
C SER A 222 -12.36 -3.86 -4.39
N PRO A 223 -11.59 -3.12 -3.55
CA PRO A 223 -12.09 -1.86 -2.98
C PRO A 223 -12.44 -0.82 -4.04
N VAL A 224 -11.65 -0.75 -5.11
CA VAL A 224 -11.87 0.16 -6.24
C VAL A 224 -13.10 -0.25 -7.02
N VAL A 225 -13.18 -1.52 -7.42
CA VAL A 225 -14.28 -2.07 -8.23
C VAL A 225 -15.60 -1.98 -7.49
N ASP A 226 -15.62 -2.33 -6.21
CA ASP A 226 -16.85 -2.31 -5.38
C ASP A 226 -17.34 -0.87 -5.16
N HIS A 227 -16.43 0.09 -4.98
CA HIS A 227 -16.79 1.52 -4.88
C HIS A 227 -17.40 2.03 -6.18
N VAL A 228 -16.75 1.81 -7.32
CA VAL A 228 -17.24 2.24 -8.63
C VAL A 228 -18.62 1.61 -8.93
N SER A 229 -18.78 0.32 -8.63
CA SER A 229 -20.05 -0.40 -8.84
C SER A 229 -21.19 0.14 -7.96
N SER A 230 -20.88 0.55 -6.74
CA SER A 230 -21.88 1.07 -5.79
C SER A 230 -22.26 2.55 -6.03
N HIS A 231 -21.38 3.35 -6.64
CA HIS A 231 -21.57 4.79 -6.87
C HIS A 231 -21.73 5.15 -8.36
N GLY A 232 -21.37 4.24 -9.28
CA GLY A 232 -21.46 4.42 -10.73
C GLY A 232 -22.83 4.07 -11.34
N GLY A 233 -23.83 3.66 -10.56
CA GLY A 233 -25.18 3.31 -10.98
C GLY A 233 -26.09 4.50 -11.32
N GLY A 234 -25.56 5.68 -11.54
CA GLY A 234 -26.25 6.88 -11.98
C GLY A 234 -26.13 7.09 -13.49
N LYS A 235 -27.06 6.48 -14.25
CA LYS A 235 -27.42 6.77 -15.64
C LYS A 235 -26.28 6.73 -16.69
N MET A 236 -26.21 5.63 -17.42
CA MET A 236 -26.07 5.74 -18.88
C MET A 236 -27.40 6.16 -19.50
#